data_2e9447950fb59de74c8e2fe8cab9063f
#
_entry.id   2e9447950fb59de74c8e2fe8cab9063f
#
_cell.length_a   1.000
_cell.length_b   1.000
_cell.length_c   1.000
_cell.angle_alpha   90.00
_cell.angle_beta   90.00
_cell.angle_gamma   90.00
#
_symmetry.space_group_name_H-M   'P 1'
#
loop_
_entity.id
_entity.type
_entity.pdbx_description
1 polymer ?
#
loop_
_entity_poly.entity_id
_entity_poly.type
_entity_poly.pdbx_seq_one_letter_code
_entity_poly.pdbx_strand_id
1 'polypeptide(L)'
;YVLGKQLYQARCVSCHAGAMPKAPQMAALKLYQPERIIKSLTSGVMSTTGLSLSASEMQQVAYYVTGKMASRKTADLSDAFCVASSQAKTKSSASAQWTGWGGELNSQRFQANETRLNKQTVKDLELKWAFAFPDASRVRSQPTVTESMTYIGSQDGTVYALDTDTGCIRWTFQAEN
;
A
#
# COMPACT_ATOMS: atom_id res chain seq x y z
N TYR A 1 -6.19 3.05 -26.40
CA TYR A 1 -7.09 2.01 -25.88
C TYR A 1 -7.15 0.78 -26.77
N VAL A 2 -7.31 0.93 -28.09
CA VAL A 2 -7.40 -0.20 -29.05
C VAL A 2 -6.13 -1.04 -29.03
N LEU A 3 -4.96 -0.41 -29.16
CA LEU A 3 -3.66 -1.10 -29.12
C LEU A 3 -3.46 -1.84 -27.79
N GLY A 4 -3.75 -1.19 -26.66
CA GLY A 4 -3.65 -1.84 -25.35
C GLY A 4 -4.52 -3.09 -25.21
N LYS A 5 -5.74 -3.07 -25.77
CA LYS A 5 -6.63 -4.22 -25.82
C LYS A 5 -6.02 -5.35 -26.65
N GLN A 6 -5.52 -5.06 -27.84
CA GLN A 6 -4.90 -6.06 -28.73
C GLN A 6 -3.68 -6.71 -28.08
N LEU A 7 -2.80 -5.92 -27.48
CA LEU A 7 -1.61 -6.40 -26.75
C LEU A 7 -2.00 -7.28 -25.56
N TYR A 8 -2.98 -6.84 -24.77
CA TYR A 8 -3.48 -7.62 -23.63
C TYR A 8 -4.06 -8.96 -24.08
N GLN A 9 -4.88 -8.98 -25.12
CA GLN A 9 -5.46 -10.21 -25.67
C GLN A 9 -4.41 -11.17 -26.21
N ALA A 10 -3.38 -10.64 -26.88
CA ALA A 10 -2.34 -11.46 -27.49
C ALA A 10 -1.35 -12.06 -26.48
N ARG A 11 -1.09 -11.37 -25.35
CA ARG A 11 0.05 -11.70 -24.48
C ARG A 11 -0.29 -11.94 -23.01
N CYS A 12 -1.47 -11.50 -22.54
CA CYS A 12 -1.79 -11.50 -21.13
C CYS A 12 -2.97 -12.41 -20.78
N VAL A 13 -3.95 -12.53 -21.67
CA VAL A 13 -5.19 -13.28 -21.41
C VAL A 13 -4.92 -14.75 -21.08
N SER A 14 -3.93 -15.38 -21.69
CA SER A 14 -3.61 -16.79 -21.45
C SER A 14 -3.38 -17.10 -19.96
N CYS A 15 -2.80 -16.16 -19.20
CA CYS A 15 -2.58 -16.32 -17.76
C CYS A 15 -3.66 -15.62 -16.93
N HIS A 16 -4.09 -14.42 -17.36
CA HIS A 16 -4.98 -13.55 -16.58
C HIS A 16 -6.48 -13.78 -16.80
N ALA A 17 -6.87 -14.78 -17.62
CA ALA A 17 -8.26 -15.23 -17.75
C ALA A 17 -8.65 -16.37 -16.81
N GLY A 18 -7.80 -16.69 -15.84
CA GLY A 18 -8.08 -17.74 -14.85
C GLY A 18 -7.32 -19.04 -15.06
N ALA A 19 -6.52 -19.18 -16.12
CA ALA A 19 -5.72 -20.37 -16.39
C ALA A 19 -4.61 -20.58 -15.35
N MET A 20 -4.12 -19.49 -14.74
CA MET A 20 -3.12 -19.54 -13.67
C MET A 20 -3.71 -19.07 -12.34
N PRO A 21 -3.77 -19.92 -11.29
CA PRO A 21 -4.40 -19.57 -10.02
C PRO A 21 -3.76 -18.36 -9.29
N LYS A 22 -2.46 -18.14 -9.50
CA LYS A 22 -1.72 -17.01 -8.90
C LYS A 22 -1.80 -15.73 -9.72
N ALA A 23 -2.23 -15.77 -10.98
CA ALA A 23 -2.36 -14.59 -11.82
C ALA A 23 -3.67 -13.85 -11.49
N PRO A 24 -3.62 -12.56 -11.14
CA PRO A 24 -4.84 -11.81 -10.86
C PRO A 24 -5.67 -11.66 -12.14
N GLN A 25 -6.96 -11.96 -12.05
CA GLN A 25 -7.89 -11.82 -13.17
C GLN A 25 -8.14 -10.33 -13.49
N MET A 26 -8.68 -10.05 -14.67
CA MET A 26 -8.96 -8.69 -15.14
C MET A 26 -9.74 -7.84 -14.12
N ALA A 27 -10.72 -8.43 -13.42
CA ALA A 27 -11.49 -7.72 -12.40
C ALA A 27 -10.61 -7.19 -11.24
N ALA A 28 -9.58 -7.94 -10.86
CA ALA A 28 -8.62 -7.52 -9.85
C ALA A 28 -7.60 -6.51 -10.41
N LEU A 29 -7.13 -6.72 -11.65
CA LEU A 29 -6.19 -5.81 -12.32
C LEU A 29 -6.78 -4.41 -12.52
N LYS A 30 -8.07 -4.28 -12.80
CA LYS A 30 -8.78 -2.98 -12.92
C LYS A 30 -8.70 -2.12 -11.66
N LEU A 31 -8.43 -2.72 -10.54
CA LEU A 31 -8.34 -2.02 -9.25
C LEU A 31 -6.93 -1.49 -8.96
N TYR A 32 -5.96 -1.83 -9.81
CA TYR A 32 -4.59 -1.34 -9.65
C TYR A 32 -4.43 0.06 -10.24
N GLN A 33 -3.38 0.74 -9.80
CA GLN A 33 -2.92 1.95 -10.46
C GLN A 33 -2.12 1.58 -11.71
N PRO A 34 -2.18 2.40 -12.79
CA PRO A 34 -1.46 2.09 -14.03
C PRO A 34 0.06 1.98 -13.85
N GLU A 35 0.64 2.77 -12.93
CA GLU A 35 2.05 2.72 -12.57
C GLU A 35 2.46 1.33 -12.05
N ARG A 36 1.59 0.69 -11.28
CA ARG A 36 1.82 -0.67 -10.78
C ARG A 36 1.86 -1.69 -11.91
N ILE A 37 0.96 -1.58 -12.90
CA ILE A 37 0.99 -2.44 -14.08
C ILE A 37 2.31 -2.24 -14.83
N ILE A 38 2.72 -0.99 -15.06
CA ILE A 38 3.98 -0.65 -15.73
C ILE A 38 5.17 -1.20 -14.94
N LYS A 39 5.23 -0.97 -13.63
CA LYS A 39 6.29 -1.50 -12.75
C LYS A 39 6.39 -3.02 -12.82
N SER A 40 5.25 -3.73 -12.79
CA SER A 40 5.23 -5.18 -12.96
C SER A 40 5.86 -5.65 -14.27
N LEU A 41 5.63 -4.90 -15.35
CA LEU A 41 6.16 -5.21 -16.69
C LEU A 41 7.63 -4.80 -16.86
N THR A 42 8.12 -3.79 -16.13
CA THR A 42 9.49 -3.29 -16.27
C THR A 42 10.49 -4.01 -15.38
N SER A 43 10.16 -4.19 -14.11
CA SER A 43 11.08 -4.71 -13.08
C SER A 43 10.43 -5.69 -12.09
N GLY A 44 9.13 -5.95 -12.22
CA GLY A 44 8.39 -6.85 -11.33
C GLY A 44 8.17 -8.24 -11.92
N VAL A 45 7.20 -8.97 -11.36
CA VAL A 45 6.90 -10.38 -11.67
C VAL A 45 6.55 -10.66 -13.14
N MET A 46 6.21 -9.64 -13.92
CA MET A 46 5.90 -9.74 -15.35
C MET A 46 7.00 -9.18 -16.25
N SER A 47 8.19 -8.91 -15.72
CA SER A 47 9.30 -8.29 -16.47
C SER A 47 9.70 -9.10 -17.70
N THR A 48 9.73 -10.43 -17.61
CA THR A 48 10.01 -11.31 -18.76
C THR A 48 9.01 -11.08 -19.91
N THR A 49 7.72 -10.93 -19.62
CA THR A 49 6.70 -10.60 -20.63
C THR A 49 6.88 -9.15 -21.11
N GLY A 50 7.26 -8.26 -20.22
CA GLY A 50 7.52 -6.85 -20.50
C GLY A 50 8.67 -6.61 -21.45
N LEU A 51 9.72 -7.45 -21.45
CA LEU A 51 10.86 -7.35 -22.36
C LEU A 51 10.48 -7.28 -23.85
N SER A 52 9.33 -7.81 -24.21
CA SER A 52 8.81 -7.79 -25.58
C SER A 52 7.90 -6.59 -25.89
N LEU A 53 7.76 -5.66 -24.96
CA LEU A 53 6.92 -4.46 -25.08
C LEU A 53 7.79 -3.20 -24.98
N SER A 54 7.53 -2.23 -25.83
CA SER A 54 8.09 -0.89 -25.69
C SER A 54 7.43 -0.17 -24.50
N ALA A 55 8.07 0.88 -24.00
CA ALA A 55 7.52 1.71 -22.92
C ALA A 55 6.12 2.27 -23.25
N SER A 56 5.90 2.66 -24.51
CA SER A 56 4.60 3.14 -24.98
C SER A 56 3.55 2.03 -24.96
N GLU A 57 3.89 0.82 -25.38
CA GLU A 57 2.98 -0.34 -25.36
C GLU A 57 2.63 -0.73 -23.93
N MET A 58 3.57 -0.71 -22.99
CA MET A 58 3.29 -0.93 -21.56
C MET A 58 2.28 0.09 -21.02
N GLN A 59 2.42 1.38 -21.39
CA GLN A 59 1.45 2.41 -21.02
C GLN A 59 0.05 2.13 -21.61
N GLN A 60 -0.02 1.70 -22.88
CA GLN A 60 -1.28 1.36 -23.54
C GLN A 60 -1.96 0.14 -22.88
N VAL A 61 -1.20 -0.87 -22.50
CA VAL A 61 -1.71 -2.03 -21.76
C VAL A 61 -2.20 -1.58 -20.37
N ALA A 62 -1.43 -0.79 -19.64
CA ALA A 62 -1.81 -0.26 -18.34
C ALA A 62 -3.11 0.57 -18.42
N TYR A 63 -3.22 1.43 -19.43
CA TYR A 63 -4.43 2.21 -19.69
C TYR A 63 -5.63 1.32 -20.02
N TYR A 64 -5.48 0.33 -20.87
CA TYR A 64 -6.56 -0.61 -21.20
C TYR A 64 -7.07 -1.34 -19.95
N VAL A 65 -6.15 -1.83 -19.13
CA VAL A 65 -6.46 -2.64 -17.94
C VAL A 65 -7.14 -1.80 -16.86
N THR A 66 -6.61 -0.61 -16.58
CA THR A 66 -7.06 0.20 -15.43
C THR A 66 -8.09 1.27 -15.78
N GLY A 67 -8.21 1.62 -17.06
CA GLY A 67 -9.02 2.76 -17.52
C GLY A 67 -8.44 4.13 -17.16
N LYS A 68 -7.20 4.18 -16.65
CA LYS A 68 -6.54 5.41 -16.19
C LYS A 68 -5.22 5.59 -16.90
N MET A 69 -4.86 6.84 -17.19
CA MET A 69 -3.53 7.18 -17.68
C MET A 69 -2.53 7.11 -16.54
N ALA A 70 -1.35 6.56 -16.81
CA ALA A 70 -0.26 6.63 -15.87
C ALA A 70 0.15 8.08 -15.63
N SER A 71 0.24 8.48 -14.38
CA SER A 71 0.80 9.77 -14.00
C SER A 71 2.32 9.72 -14.19
N ARG A 72 2.91 10.79 -14.71
CA ARG A 72 4.37 10.93 -14.73
C ARG A 72 4.97 11.29 -13.36
N LYS A 73 4.14 11.64 -12.38
CA LYS A 73 4.57 11.92 -11.01
C LYS A 73 4.46 10.63 -10.19
N THR A 74 5.57 10.00 -9.90
CA THR A 74 5.72 9.26 -8.64
C THR A 74 5.37 10.21 -7.52
N ALA A 75 4.52 9.79 -6.59
CA ALA A 75 4.23 10.62 -5.43
C ALA A 75 5.56 10.97 -4.74
N ASP A 76 5.90 12.25 -4.73
CA ASP A 76 7.05 12.74 -3.99
C ASP A 76 6.71 12.68 -2.51
N LEU A 77 7.42 11.83 -1.78
CA LEU A 77 7.25 11.63 -0.35
C LEU A 77 8.22 12.47 0.48
N SER A 78 9.04 13.31 -0.14
CA SER A 78 10.05 14.09 0.58
C SER A 78 9.47 14.88 1.74
N ASP A 79 8.32 15.50 1.53
CA ASP A 79 7.60 16.30 2.53
C ASP A 79 6.86 15.44 3.58
N ALA A 80 6.72 14.14 3.33
CA ALA A 80 6.07 13.21 4.26
C ALA A 80 7.03 12.64 5.30
N PHE A 81 8.35 12.79 5.11
CA PHE A 81 9.33 12.35 6.10
C PHE A 81 9.38 13.28 7.30
N CYS A 82 9.60 12.67 8.48
CA CYS A 82 9.77 13.43 9.70
C CYS A 82 11.02 14.32 9.62
N VAL A 83 10.90 15.58 10.05
CA VAL A 83 12.08 16.44 10.18
C VAL A 83 12.98 15.92 11.28
N ALA A 84 14.30 16.05 11.13
CA ALA A 84 15.30 15.46 12.03
C ALA A 84 15.16 15.90 13.50
N SER A 85 14.56 17.07 13.76
CA SER A 85 14.29 17.60 15.10
C SER A 85 13.12 16.92 15.83
N SER A 86 12.28 16.16 15.12
CA SER A 86 11.17 15.45 15.72
C SER A 86 11.65 14.14 16.35
N GLN A 87 12.31 14.18 17.49
CA GLN A 87 12.65 12.98 18.26
C GLN A 87 11.36 12.30 18.71
N ALA A 88 11.27 10.96 18.51
CA ALA A 88 10.20 10.19 19.10
C ALA A 88 10.22 10.40 20.61
N LYS A 89 9.19 11.01 21.14
CA LYS A 89 9.06 11.16 22.61
C LYS A 89 8.86 9.76 23.17
N THR A 90 9.86 9.26 23.88
CA THR A 90 9.71 8.05 24.70
C THR A 90 8.74 8.37 25.82
N LYS A 91 7.48 8.05 25.64
CA LYS A 91 6.48 8.11 26.70
C LYS A 91 6.65 6.86 27.56
N SER A 92 7.18 7.03 28.73
CA SER A 92 7.39 5.99 29.74
C SER A 92 6.10 5.70 30.52
N SER A 93 5.07 5.23 29.90
CA SER A 93 3.92 4.64 30.60
C SER A 93 3.40 3.46 29.79
N ALA A 94 2.73 2.53 30.43
CA ALA A 94 2.07 1.40 29.75
C ALA A 94 1.02 1.90 28.74
N SER A 95 1.52 2.46 27.61
CA SER A 95 0.69 3.01 26.58
C SER A 95 0.00 1.88 25.84
N ALA A 96 -1.24 2.12 25.45
CA ALA A 96 -2.01 1.17 24.66
C ALA A 96 -1.25 0.83 23.38
N GLN A 97 -0.87 -0.44 23.21
CA GLN A 97 -0.18 -0.96 22.04
C GLN A 97 -1.12 -1.91 21.29
N TRP A 98 -0.93 -2.02 19.97
CA TRP A 98 -1.64 -2.96 19.13
C TRP A 98 -0.63 -3.69 18.26
N THR A 99 -0.02 -4.74 18.81
CA THR A 99 1.17 -5.37 18.21
C THR A 99 0.89 -6.66 17.45
N GLY A 100 -0.35 -7.09 17.39
CA GLY A 100 -0.71 -8.33 16.71
C GLY A 100 -2.04 -8.24 15.98
N TRP A 101 -2.32 -9.23 15.16
CA TRP A 101 -3.61 -9.38 14.51
C TRP A 101 -4.70 -9.61 15.57
N GLY A 102 -5.59 -8.65 15.70
CA GLY A 102 -6.61 -8.67 16.74
C GLY A 102 -6.16 -8.16 18.11
N GLY A 103 -5.00 -7.51 18.22
CA GLY A 103 -4.48 -6.87 19.43
C GLY A 103 -3.56 -7.76 20.25
N GLU A 104 -3.93 -9.00 20.49
CA GLU A 104 -3.24 -9.98 21.31
C GLU A 104 -3.25 -11.38 20.66
N LEU A 105 -2.53 -12.34 21.26
CA LEU A 105 -2.50 -13.74 20.82
C LEU A 105 -3.89 -14.38 20.75
N ASN A 106 -4.79 -13.95 21.62
CA ASN A 106 -6.18 -14.45 21.68
C ASN A 106 -7.10 -13.81 20.63
N SER A 107 -6.60 -12.87 19.84
CA SER A 107 -7.34 -12.17 18.75
C SER A 107 -8.69 -11.58 19.21
N GLN A 108 -8.79 -11.11 20.44
CA GLN A 108 -10.02 -10.59 21.05
C GLN A 108 -10.48 -9.28 20.43
N ARG A 109 -9.61 -8.58 19.70
CA ARG A 109 -9.86 -7.26 19.09
C ARG A 109 -10.33 -6.22 20.12
N PHE A 110 -9.89 -6.39 21.35
CA PHE A 110 -10.22 -5.54 22.47
C PHE A 110 -8.96 -4.93 23.07
N GLN A 111 -8.95 -3.63 23.26
CA GLN A 111 -7.87 -2.93 23.95
C GLN A 111 -8.15 -2.93 25.45
N ALA A 112 -7.45 -3.84 26.18
CA ALA A 112 -7.65 -3.98 27.62
C ALA A 112 -6.97 -2.88 28.45
N ASN A 113 -5.94 -2.23 27.88
CA ASN A 113 -5.24 -1.14 28.57
C ASN A 113 -6.14 0.09 28.64
N GLU A 114 -5.92 0.93 29.66
CA GLU A 114 -6.70 2.13 29.87
C GLU A 114 -6.78 2.98 28.59
N THR A 115 -7.94 2.94 27.96
CA THR A 115 -8.28 3.84 26.87
C THR A 115 -9.31 4.84 27.37
N ARG A 116 -9.19 6.07 26.90
CA ARG A 116 -10.23 7.08 27.15
C ARG A 116 -11.48 6.86 26.29
N LEU A 117 -11.48 5.79 25.44
CA LEU A 117 -12.57 5.50 24.53
C LEU A 117 -13.64 4.68 25.24
N ASN A 118 -14.85 5.22 25.28
CA ASN A 118 -16.04 4.58 25.79
C ASN A 118 -17.26 5.11 25.01
N LYS A 119 -18.47 4.63 25.33
CA LYS A 119 -19.70 5.03 24.65
C LYS A 119 -19.98 6.54 24.70
N GLN A 120 -19.50 7.23 25.71
CA GLN A 120 -19.70 8.66 25.89
C GLN A 120 -18.67 9.48 25.09
N THR A 121 -17.42 9.02 25.02
CA THR A 121 -16.31 9.77 24.42
C THR A 121 -16.04 9.43 22.96
N VAL A 122 -16.56 8.31 22.44
CA VAL A 122 -16.33 7.91 21.04
C VAL A 122 -16.82 8.95 20.02
N LYS A 123 -17.87 9.69 20.35
CA LYS A 123 -18.44 10.75 19.52
C LYS A 123 -17.53 11.99 19.38
N ASP A 124 -16.58 12.13 20.31
CA ASP A 124 -15.67 13.27 20.39
C ASP A 124 -14.31 12.95 19.71
N LEU A 125 -14.25 11.85 18.93
CA LEU A 125 -13.08 11.49 18.16
C LEU A 125 -12.84 12.48 17.03
N GLU A 126 -11.62 12.95 16.93
CA GLU A 126 -11.13 13.81 15.85
C GLU A 126 -10.08 13.09 15.03
N LEU A 127 -10.02 13.39 13.72
CA LEU A 127 -8.97 12.87 12.85
C LEU A 127 -7.63 13.51 13.22
N LYS A 128 -6.71 12.70 13.75
CA LYS A 128 -5.38 13.17 14.14
C LYS A 128 -4.46 13.38 12.93
N TRP A 129 -4.40 12.41 12.06
CA TRP A 129 -3.66 12.45 10.79
C TRP A 129 -4.18 11.36 9.84
N ALA A 130 -3.85 11.50 8.57
CA ALA A 130 -4.12 10.50 7.54
C ALA A 130 -2.88 10.33 6.66
N PHE A 131 -2.59 9.11 6.24
CA PHE A 131 -1.49 8.78 5.35
C PHE A 131 -2.00 8.09 4.09
N ALA A 132 -1.67 8.65 2.92
CA ALA A 132 -1.98 8.07 1.63
C ALA A 132 -0.78 7.26 1.13
N PHE A 133 -0.96 5.97 0.92
CA PHE A 133 0.09 5.10 0.40
C PHE A 133 0.27 5.33 -1.10
N PRO A 134 1.49 5.70 -1.55
CA PRO A 134 1.78 5.85 -2.97
C PRO A 134 1.55 4.53 -3.71
N ASP A 135 1.05 4.63 -4.93
CA ASP A 135 0.88 3.50 -5.85
C ASP A 135 0.07 2.31 -5.29
N ALA A 136 -0.57 2.48 -4.14
CA ALA A 136 -1.39 1.47 -3.51
C ALA A 136 -2.88 1.82 -3.59
N SER A 137 -3.63 1.01 -4.32
CA SER A 137 -5.11 1.11 -4.33
C SER A 137 -5.76 0.40 -3.15
N ARG A 138 -4.99 -0.40 -2.40
CA ARG A 138 -5.45 -1.18 -1.26
C ARG A 138 -4.32 -1.38 -0.25
N VAL A 139 -4.64 -1.22 1.01
CA VAL A 139 -3.78 -1.62 2.13
C VAL A 139 -4.54 -2.68 2.92
N ARG A 140 -4.03 -3.91 2.91
CA ARG A 140 -4.71 -5.07 3.53
C ARG A 140 -4.02 -5.55 4.80
N SER A 141 -2.80 -5.08 5.03
CA SER A 141 -2.07 -5.40 6.25
C SER A 141 -2.68 -4.67 7.43
N GLN A 142 -2.76 -5.33 8.56
CA GLN A 142 -3.09 -4.67 9.81
C GLN A 142 -1.88 -3.86 10.28
N PRO A 143 -2.06 -2.61 10.71
CA PRO A 143 -0.98 -1.85 11.32
C PRO A 143 -0.57 -2.48 12.66
N THR A 144 0.74 -2.53 12.90
CA THR A 144 1.31 -2.78 14.21
C THR A 144 1.62 -1.44 14.86
N VAL A 145 0.96 -1.15 15.97
CA VAL A 145 1.07 0.13 16.67
C VAL A 145 1.81 -0.07 17.98
N THR A 146 2.92 0.63 18.11
CA THR A 146 3.68 0.74 19.35
C THR A 146 3.49 2.15 19.94
N GLU A 147 4.15 2.44 21.03
CA GLU A 147 4.09 3.74 21.70
C GLU A 147 4.45 4.92 20.78
N SER A 148 5.46 4.75 19.94
CA SER A 148 5.99 5.83 19.09
C SER A 148 5.86 5.59 17.59
N MET A 149 5.59 4.35 17.17
CA MET A 149 5.65 3.95 15.78
C MET A 149 4.43 3.15 15.35
N THR A 150 3.97 3.41 14.15
CA THR A 150 2.97 2.62 13.45
C THR A 150 3.61 1.98 12.22
N TYR A 151 3.70 0.64 12.21
CA TYR A 151 4.26 -0.12 11.10
C TYR A 151 3.14 -0.67 10.23
N ILE A 152 3.27 -0.51 8.93
CA ILE A 152 2.26 -1.00 7.99
C ILE A 152 2.87 -1.37 6.64
N GLY A 153 2.50 -2.53 6.11
CA GLY A 153 2.90 -2.98 4.79
C GLY A 153 1.93 -2.48 3.72
N SER A 154 2.47 -1.90 2.67
CA SER A 154 1.73 -1.52 1.49
C SER A 154 1.71 -2.63 0.43
N GLN A 155 0.75 -2.58 -0.46
CA GLN A 155 0.59 -3.58 -1.52
C GLN A 155 1.71 -3.53 -2.58
N ASP A 156 2.47 -2.44 -2.65
CA ASP A 156 3.63 -2.30 -3.55
C ASP A 156 4.90 -2.97 -3.01
N GLY A 157 4.82 -3.63 -1.85
CA GLY A 157 5.94 -4.29 -1.18
C GLY A 157 6.72 -3.36 -0.24
N THR A 158 6.28 -2.12 -0.04
CA THR A 158 6.94 -1.20 0.90
C THR A 158 6.37 -1.36 2.31
N VAL A 159 7.25 -1.45 3.30
CA VAL A 159 6.91 -1.30 4.71
C VAL A 159 7.19 0.14 5.13
N TYR A 160 6.20 0.78 5.72
CA TYR A 160 6.30 2.13 6.27
C TYR A 160 6.36 2.07 7.79
N ALA A 161 7.27 2.83 8.38
CA ALA A 161 7.27 3.14 9.79
C ALA A 161 6.88 4.61 9.96
N LEU A 162 5.69 4.84 10.48
CA LEU A 162 5.13 6.16 10.69
C LEU A 162 5.23 6.54 12.15
N ASP A 163 5.48 7.80 12.42
CA ASP A 163 5.38 8.35 13.77
C ASP A 163 3.92 8.32 14.24
N THR A 164 3.63 7.71 15.38
CA THR A 164 2.26 7.51 15.87
C THR A 164 1.57 8.83 16.23
N ASP A 165 2.32 9.87 16.58
CA ASP A 165 1.75 11.16 16.95
C ASP A 165 1.47 12.06 15.76
N THR A 166 2.31 12.02 14.73
CA THR A 166 2.24 12.96 13.59
C THR A 166 1.90 12.35 12.26
N GLY A 167 2.07 11.02 12.12
CA GLY A 167 1.85 10.31 10.84
C GLY A 167 2.99 10.51 9.83
N CYS A 168 4.07 11.24 10.16
CA CYS A 168 5.20 11.40 9.25
C CYS A 168 6.01 10.11 9.12
N ILE A 169 6.70 9.94 8.00
CA ILE A 169 7.51 8.75 7.72
C ILE A 169 8.83 8.86 8.51
N ARG A 170 9.10 7.90 9.38
CA ARG A 170 10.40 7.74 10.02
C ARG A 170 11.40 7.03 9.13
N TRP A 171 10.94 5.96 8.49
CA TRP A 171 11.68 5.20 7.50
C TRP A 171 10.75 4.34 6.65
N THR A 172 11.27 3.91 5.52
CA THR A 172 10.63 2.92 4.66
C THR A 172 11.59 1.78 4.37
N PHE A 173 11.05 0.59 4.15
CA PHE A 173 11.79 -0.57 3.69
C PHE A 173 11.06 -1.16 2.48
N GLN A 174 11.76 -1.28 1.35
CA GLN A 174 11.23 -1.95 0.17
C GLN A 174 11.62 -3.43 0.24
N ALA A 175 10.62 -4.30 0.37
CA ALA A 175 10.86 -5.73 0.24
C ALA A 175 11.27 -6.06 -1.20
N GLU A 176 12.30 -6.87 -1.35
CA GLU A 176 12.68 -7.43 -2.64
C GLU A 176 11.60 -8.42 -3.11
N ASN A 177 11.23 -8.34 -4.39
CA ASN A 177 10.27 -9.25 -5.03
C ASN A 177 11.00 -10.46 -5.61
#